data_4e9d9b958e67d378167a1b12f7522eb0
#
_entry.id   4e9d9b958e67d378167a1b12f7522eb0
#
_cell.length_a   1.000
_cell.length_b   1.000
_cell.length_c   1.000
_cell.angle_alpha   90.00
_cell.angle_beta   90.00
_cell.angle_gamma   90.00
#
_symmetry.space_group_name_H-M   'P 1'
#
loop_
_entity.id
_entity.type
_entity.pdbx_description
1 polymer ?
#
loop_
_entity_poly.entity_id
_entity_poly.type
_entity_poly.pdbx_seq_one_letter_code
_entity_poly.pdbx_strand_id
1 'polypeptide(L)'
;MYIQDISDKELLKSLMKAREIDEAKMQSGELNDTCHFGLTLTDMFKDIHPSISFLVANKTIYIKVDRNELPYHGEFLSKEATYGNFADMIKIKLDVIERLRLIRQLEDSRMGIWVFSAQQKVDIDALYSDKLCYIDDPDDVQYISKHLEDSFVATKELKHFIENDFKSDDEVRYKWTMRLAWISIAVALLSAFKDNLFNLFQ
;
A
#
# COMPACT_ATOMS: atom_id res chain seq x y z
N MET A 1 -9.99 7.23 -2.34
CA MET A 1 -8.58 6.80 -2.17
C MET A 1 -7.78 7.40 -3.29
N TYR A 2 -6.70 8.08 -3.00
CA TYR A 2 -5.85 8.75 -3.98
C TYR A 2 -4.47 8.11 -3.93
N ILE A 3 -4.09 7.41 -4.99
CA ILE A 3 -2.79 6.74 -5.10
C ILE A 3 -1.88 7.64 -5.90
N GLN A 4 -0.93 8.26 -5.22
CA GLN A 4 -0.02 9.23 -5.83
C GLN A 4 1.31 8.61 -6.26
N ASP A 5 1.79 7.56 -5.56
CA ASP A 5 3.14 7.07 -5.73
C ASP A 5 3.21 5.77 -6.55
N ILE A 6 4.33 5.58 -7.25
CA ILE A 6 4.66 4.35 -7.97
C ILE A 6 4.79 3.19 -6.99
N SER A 7 5.37 3.41 -5.82
CA SER A 7 5.53 2.44 -4.74
C SER A 7 4.19 1.89 -4.24
N ASP A 8 3.16 2.74 -4.12
CA ASP A 8 1.82 2.32 -3.75
C ASP A 8 1.21 1.37 -4.78
N LYS A 9 1.40 1.68 -6.07
CA LYS A 9 0.92 0.81 -7.16
C LYS A 9 1.63 -0.54 -7.19
N GLU A 10 2.90 -0.57 -6.84
CA GLU A 10 3.67 -1.81 -6.75
C GLU A 10 3.19 -2.68 -5.59
N LEU A 11 2.90 -2.10 -4.43
CA LEU A 11 2.29 -2.83 -3.33
C LEU A 11 0.94 -3.45 -3.74
N LEU A 12 0.05 -2.66 -4.38
CA LEU A 12 -1.25 -3.16 -4.81
C LEU A 12 -1.14 -4.31 -5.82
N LYS A 13 -0.19 -4.22 -6.75
CA LYS A 13 0.11 -5.32 -7.68
C LYS A 13 0.65 -6.55 -6.96
N SER A 14 1.51 -6.36 -5.96
CA SER A 14 2.07 -7.46 -5.16
C SER A 14 0.99 -8.16 -4.35
N LEU A 15 0.05 -7.42 -3.77
CA LEU A 15 -1.13 -7.96 -3.08
C LEU A 15 -2.01 -8.79 -4.04
N MET A 16 -2.23 -8.30 -5.26
CA MET A 16 -3.00 -9.04 -6.26
C MET A 16 -2.28 -10.30 -6.71
N LYS A 17 -0.97 -10.23 -6.93
CA LYS A 17 -0.17 -11.40 -7.28
C LYS A 17 -0.20 -12.46 -6.18
N ALA A 18 -0.08 -12.05 -4.91
CA ALA A 18 -0.22 -12.96 -3.77
C ALA A 18 -1.58 -13.65 -3.80
N ARG A 19 -2.66 -12.90 -4.01
CA ARG A 19 -4.01 -13.44 -4.13
C ARG A 19 -4.14 -14.46 -5.27
N GLU A 20 -3.62 -14.18 -6.45
CA GLU A 20 -3.66 -15.11 -7.60
C GLU A 20 -2.94 -16.43 -7.29
N ILE A 21 -1.79 -16.36 -6.58
CA ILE A 21 -1.06 -17.53 -6.11
C ILE A 21 -1.91 -18.32 -5.11
N ASP A 22 -2.57 -17.65 -4.19
CA ASP A 22 -3.43 -18.27 -3.18
C ASP A 22 -4.65 -18.95 -3.82
N GLU A 23 -5.29 -18.29 -4.80
CA GLU A 23 -6.41 -18.87 -5.56
C GLU A 23 -5.96 -20.12 -6.34
N ALA A 24 -4.77 -20.09 -6.94
CA ALA A 24 -4.21 -21.25 -7.65
C ALA A 24 -3.91 -22.43 -6.72
N LYS A 25 -3.35 -22.16 -5.53
CA LYS A 25 -3.13 -23.19 -4.49
C LYS A 25 -4.44 -23.80 -4.00
N MET A 26 -5.48 -22.99 -3.81
CA MET A 26 -6.80 -23.48 -3.43
C MET A 26 -7.39 -24.41 -4.49
N GLN A 27 -7.21 -24.08 -5.77
CA GLN A 27 -7.74 -24.89 -6.89
C GLN A 27 -6.95 -26.19 -7.09
N SER A 28 -5.65 -26.20 -6.83
CA SER A 28 -4.82 -27.40 -6.94
C SER A 28 -5.00 -28.40 -5.78
N GLY A 29 -5.69 -28.00 -4.70
CA GLY A 29 -5.86 -28.82 -3.51
C GLY A 29 -4.59 -28.95 -2.68
N GLU A 30 -3.57 -28.13 -2.94
CA GLU A 30 -2.31 -28.09 -2.17
C GLU A 30 -2.44 -27.34 -0.84
N LEU A 31 -3.66 -27.27 -0.29
CA LEU A 31 -3.94 -26.68 1.02
C LEU A 31 -3.37 -27.58 2.13
N ASN A 32 -2.14 -27.30 2.50
CA ASN A 32 -1.58 -27.79 3.75
C ASN A 32 -1.88 -26.79 4.86
N ASP A 33 -1.96 -27.25 6.10
CA ASP A 33 -2.16 -26.40 7.32
C ASP A 33 -1.09 -25.29 7.48
N THR A 34 -0.07 -25.26 6.62
CA THR A 34 1.02 -24.29 6.56
C THR A 34 0.86 -23.28 5.40
N CYS A 35 -0.23 -23.33 4.64
CA CYS A 35 -0.45 -22.37 3.56
C CYS A 35 -0.76 -20.97 4.11
N HIS A 36 0.14 -20.05 3.86
CA HIS A 36 -0.06 -18.63 4.16
C HIS A 36 -0.77 -17.98 2.99
N PHE A 37 -1.82 -17.24 3.33
CA PHE A 37 -2.57 -16.44 2.38
C PHE A 37 -2.20 -14.98 2.54
N GLY A 38 -2.07 -14.27 1.42
CA GLY A 38 -1.77 -12.86 1.40
C GLY A 38 -0.30 -12.52 1.71
N LEU A 39 -0.08 -11.29 2.13
CA LEU A 39 1.22 -10.76 2.52
C LEU A 39 1.23 -10.46 4.03
N THR A 40 2.30 -10.83 4.71
CA THR A 40 2.52 -10.41 6.09
C THR A 40 2.77 -8.92 6.16
N LEU A 41 2.60 -8.33 7.35
CA LEU A 41 2.90 -6.91 7.56
C LEU A 41 4.34 -6.61 7.10
N THR A 42 5.32 -7.42 7.47
CA THR A 42 6.71 -7.25 7.07
C THR A 42 6.90 -7.32 5.54
N ASP A 43 6.21 -8.26 4.86
CA ASP A 43 6.33 -8.40 3.39
C ASP A 43 5.85 -7.15 2.66
N MET A 44 4.85 -6.45 3.19
CA MET A 44 4.32 -5.23 2.59
C MET A 44 5.27 -4.02 2.69
N PHE A 45 6.36 -4.15 3.43
CA PHE A 45 7.38 -3.09 3.59
C PHE A 45 8.74 -3.44 2.97
N LYS A 46 8.88 -4.63 2.37
CA LYS A 46 10.16 -5.09 1.78
C LYS A 46 10.63 -4.24 0.60
N ASP A 47 9.74 -3.54 -0.07
CA ASP A 47 10.08 -2.59 -1.12
C ASP A 47 10.66 -1.27 -0.58
N ILE A 48 10.33 -0.90 0.67
CA ILE A 48 10.97 0.22 1.38
C ILE A 48 12.39 -0.18 1.76
N HIS A 49 12.55 -1.36 2.36
CA HIS A 49 13.86 -1.94 2.64
C HIS A 49 13.76 -3.48 2.76
N PRO A 50 14.62 -4.25 2.05
CA PRO A 50 14.49 -5.71 1.98
C PRO A 50 14.60 -6.43 3.33
N SER A 51 15.38 -5.88 4.28
CA SER A 51 15.58 -6.46 5.62
C SER A 51 14.70 -5.83 6.71
N ILE A 52 13.69 -5.02 6.33
CA ILE A 52 12.84 -4.35 7.30
C ILE A 52 12.09 -5.37 8.18
N SER A 53 12.06 -5.11 9.46
CA SER A 53 11.30 -5.89 10.44
C SER A 53 10.80 -5.00 11.58
N PHE A 54 9.76 -5.46 12.27
CA PHE A 54 9.12 -4.73 13.36
C PHE A 54 9.29 -5.47 14.66
N LEU A 55 9.65 -4.75 15.71
CA LEU A 55 9.74 -5.25 17.07
C LEU A 55 8.88 -4.42 17.99
N VAL A 56 7.95 -5.07 18.67
CA VAL A 56 7.09 -4.43 19.67
C VAL A 56 7.72 -4.56 21.05
N ALA A 57 8.04 -3.45 21.69
CA ALA A 57 8.52 -3.44 23.07
C ALA A 57 8.10 -2.17 23.79
N ASN A 58 7.62 -2.28 25.03
CA ASN A 58 7.29 -1.13 25.90
C ASN A 58 6.33 -0.10 25.26
N LYS A 59 5.28 -0.56 24.58
CA LYS A 59 4.33 0.30 23.84
C LYS A 59 4.98 1.16 22.76
N THR A 60 6.03 0.67 22.17
CA THR A 60 6.76 1.29 21.08
C THR A 60 7.07 0.26 20.02
N ILE A 61 6.99 0.63 18.77
CA ILE A 61 7.43 -0.19 17.64
C ILE A 61 8.82 0.26 17.23
N TYR A 62 9.76 -0.67 17.22
CA TYR A 62 11.09 -0.45 16.68
C TYR A 62 11.15 -1.00 15.26
N ILE A 63 11.56 -0.15 14.34
CA ILE A 63 11.85 -0.56 12.97
C ILE A 63 13.32 -0.98 12.94
N LYS A 64 13.57 -2.20 12.50
CA LYS A 64 14.91 -2.78 12.34
C LYS A 64 15.21 -2.93 10.86
N VAL A 65 16.42 -2.57 10.49
CA VAL A 65 16.98 -2.76 9.14
C VAL A 65 18.39 -3.28 9.31
N ASP A 66 18.85 -4.18 8.44
CA ASP A 66 20.23 -4.66 8.51
C ASP A 66 21.17 -3.51 8.16
N ARG A 67 22.13 -3.23 9.04
CA ARG A 67 23.13 -2.17 8.84
C ARG A 67 24.02 -2.40 7.62
N ASN A 68 24.27 -3.65 7.28
CA ASN A 68 25.12 -3.99 6.13
C ASN A 68 24.45 -3.67 4.80
N GLU A 69 23.11 -3.49 4.80
CA GLU A 69 22.32 -3.16 3.62
C GLU A 69 21.98 -1.67 3.53
N LEU A 70 22.32 -0.87 4.55
CA LEU A 70 22.24 0.57 4.45
C LEU A 70 23.36 1.09 3.51
N PRO A 71 23.05 2.00 2.60
CA PRO A 71 24.07 2.54 1.69
C PRO A 71 25.21 3.16 2.49
N TYR A 72 26.37 2.56 2.38
CA TYR A 72 27.59 3.01 3.05
C TYR A 72 28.14 4.21 2.28
N HIS A 73 27.83 5.41 2.71
CA HIS A 73 28.39 6.63 2.17
C HIS A 73 29.66 7.00 2.94
N GLY A 74 30.77 6.40 2.53
CA GLY A 74 32.09 6.89 2.92
C GLY A 74 32.89 5.99 3.85
N GLU A 75 34.13 5.78 3.47
CA GLU A 75 35.20 5.30 4.33
C GLU A 75 35.40 6.29 5.47
N PHE A 76 35.42 5.79 6.68
CA PHE A 76 35.64 6.50 7.94
C PHE A 76 34.45 7.13 8.63
N LEU A 77 34.43 6.90 9.91
CA LEU A 77 33.69 7.49 11.02
C LEU A 77 33.67 9.05 11.04
N SER A 78 33.35 9.67 9.93
CA SER A 78 33.12 11.09 9.86
C SER A 78 31.73 11.42 10.41
N LYS A 79 31.58 12.61 10.98
CA LYS A 79 30.27 13.13 11.39
C LYS A 79 29.25 13.07 10.24
N GLU A 80 29.69 13.16 9.00
CA GLU A 80 28.88 13.10 7.78
C GLU A 80 28.28 11.71 7.52
N ALA A 81 29.03 10.63 7.78
CA ALA A 81 28.45 9.25 7.69
C ALA A 81 27.35 9.02 8.71
N THR A 82 27.48 9.61 9.92
CA THR A 82 26.45 9.56 10.94
C THR A 82 25.18 10.33 10.53
N TYR A 83 25.33 11.47 9.87
CA TYR A 83 24.20 12.27 9.37
C TYR A 83 23.48 11.58 8.17
N GLY A 84 24.24 10.97 7.26
CA GLY A 84 23.65 10.19 6.15
C GLY A 84 22.77 9.06 6.67
N ASN A 85 23.29 8.26 7.57
CA ASN A 85 22.53 7.17 8.19
C ASN A 85 21.28 7.68 8.92
N PHE A 86 21.35 8.82 9.59
CA PHE A 86 20.21 9.40 10.29
C PHE A 86 19.12 9.87 9.31
N ALA A 87 19.50 10.50 8.21
CA ALA A 87 18.56 10.93 7.18
C ALA A 87 17.84 9.73 6.51
N ASP A 88 18.58 8.65 6.22
CA ASP A 88 18.02 7.43 5.67
C ASP A 88 17.03 6.77 6.66
N MET A 89 17.35 6.75 7.93
CA MET A 89 16.46 6.26 8.99
C MET A 89 15.16 7.06 9.09
N ILE A 90 15.24 8.39 9.03
CA ILE A 90 14.05 9.25 9.03
C ILE A 90 13.21 8.97 7.80
N LYS A 91 13.84 8.82 6.64
CA LYS A 91 13.14 8.49 5.40
C LYS A 91 12.39 7.17 5.53
N ILE A 92 13.08 6.11 5.97
CA ILE A 92 12.44 4.79 6.20
C ILE A 92 11.25 4.92 7.16
N LYS A 93 11.38 5.67 8.26
CA LYS A 93 10.28 5.91 9.21
C LYS A 93 9.08 6.58 8.52
N LEU A 94 9.31 7.61 7.72
CA LEU A 94 8.25 8.34 7.01
C LEU A 94 7.58 7.44 5.97
N ASP A 95 8.36 6.70 5.19
CA ASP A 95 7.86 5.78 4.19
C ASP A 95 7.00 4.66 4.84
N VAL A 96 7.40 4.17 6.03
CA VAL A 96 6.62 3.22 6.82
C VAL A 96 5.29 3.82 7.27
N ILE A 97 5.29 5.04 7.80
CA ILE A 97 4.07 5.70 8.27
C ILE A 97 3.10 5.94 7.10
N GLU A 98 3.59 6.38 5.95
CA GLU A 98 2.77 6.55 4.75
C GLU A 98 2.18 5.22 4.28
N ARG A 99 2.98 4.16 4.27
CA ARG A 99 2.53 2.82 3.90
C ARG A 99 1.46 2.29 4.85
N LEU A 100 1.61 2.51 6.16
CA LEU A 100 0.57 2.14 7.15
C LEU A 100 -0.75 2.86 6.88
N ARG A 101 -0.71 4.13 6.51
CA ARG A 101 -1.92 4.88 6.13
C ARG A 101 -2.60 4.27 4.92
N LEU A 102 -1.83 3.88 3.91
CA LEU A 102 -2.37 3.21 2.72
C LEU A 102 -3.04 1.87 3.09
N ILE A 103 -2.37 1.04 3.91
CA ILE A 103 -2.91 -0.26 4.33
C ILE A 103 -4.24 -0.07 5.07
N ARG A 104 -4.34 0.89 6.00
CA ARG A 104 -5.58 1.23 6.68
C ARG A 104 -6.68 1.68 5.71
N GLN A 105 -6.34 2.51 4.72
CA GLN A 105 -7.30 2.93 3.70
C GLN A 105 -7.80 1.74 2.86
N LEU A 106 -6.95 0.77 2.56
CA LEU A 106 -7.35 -0.47 1.87
C LEU A 106 -8.32 -1.29 2.72
N GLU A 107 -8.05 -1.42 4.02
CA GLU A 107 -8.92 -2.10 4.98
C GLU A 107 -10.27 -1.39 5.09
N ASP A 108 -10.28 -0.08 5.33
CA ASP A 108 -11.49 0.75 5.44
C ASP A 108 -12.34 0.70 4.16
N SER A 109 -11.69 0.65 3.00
CA SER A 109 -12.34 0.54 1.70
C SER A 109 -12.74 -0.90 1.33
N ARG A 110 -12.53 -1.87 2.23
CA ARG A 110 -12.77 -3.30 2.01
C ARG A 110 -11.98 -3.90 0.84
N MET A 111 -10.91 -3.27 0.45
CA MET A 111 -10.02 -3.77 -0.60
C MET A 111 -9.04 -4.85 -0.12
N GLY A 112 -8.96 -5.05 1.19
CA GLY A 112 -8.23 -6.13 1.84
C GLY A 112 -8.77 -6.40 3.23
N ILE A 113 -8.43 -7.57 3.74
CA ILE A 113 -8.80 -8.02 5.09
C ILE A 113 -7.60 -8.67 5.76
N TRP A 114 -7.50 -8.49 7.08
CA TRP A 114 -6.53 -9.19 7.89
C TRP A 114 -7.02 -10.58 8.25
N VAL A 115 -6.15 -11.57 8.07
CA VAL A 115 -6.42 -12.97 8.42
C VAL A 115 -5.29 -13.44 9.34
N PHE A 116 -5.67 -14.03 10.46
CA PHE A 116 -4.68 -14.58 11.41
C PHE A 116 -3.79 -15.61 10.73
N SER A 117 -2.49 -15.42 10.86
CA SER A 117 -1.47 -16.30 10.31
C SER A 117 -0.48 -16.66 11.44
N ALA A 118 -0.53 -17.88 11.92
CA ALA A 118 0.20 -18.35 13.11
C ALA A 118 1.74 -18.35 13.02
N GLN A 119 2.37 -17.68 12.05
CA GLN A 119 3.78 -17.91 11.71
C GLN A 119 4.78 -16.81 12.03
N GLN A 120 4.40 -15.61 12.40
CA GLN A 120 5.43 -14.66 12.83
C GLN A 120 5.78 -14.91 14.30
N LYS A 121 6.78 -15.76 14.53
CA LYS A 121 7.48 -15.77 15.83
C LYS A 121 8.22 -14.44 15.93
N VAL A 122 7.75 -13.57 16.81
CA VAL A 122 8.51 -12.40 17.23
C VAL A 122 9.81 -12.91 17.84
N ASP A 123 10.92 -12.66 17.16
CA ASP A 123 12.24 -13.06 17.66
C ASP A 123 12.64 -12.11 18.79
N ILE A 124 12.44 -12.58 20.04
CA ILE A 124 12.72 -11.80 21.25
C ILE A 124 14.24 -11.53 21.39
N ASP A 125 15.09 -12.35 20.84
CA ASP A 125 16.55 -12.17 20.88
C ASP A 125 17.00 -10.98 20.01
N ALA A 126 16.17 -10.54 19.09
CA ALA A 126 16.39 -9.35 18.29
C ALA A 126 16.26 -8.02 19.08
N LEU A 127 15.91 -8.05 20.35
CA LEU A 127 15.77 -6.87 21.22
C LEU A 127 17.08 -6.06 21.39
N TYR A 128 18.22 -6.67 21.18
CA TYR A 128 19.54 -6.08 21.50
C TYR A 128 20.35 -5.63 20.28
N SER A 129 19.91 -5.94 19.07
CA SER A 129 20.61 -5.54 17.85
C SER A 129 19.95 -4.32 17.20
N ASP A 130 20.74 -3.34 16.94
CA ASP A 130 20.57 -2.23 15.99
C ASP A 130 19.15 -1.65 15.77
N LYS A 131 18.57 -1.08 16.83
CA LYS A 131 17.33 -0.30 16.73
C LYS A 131 17.63 0.99 15.96
N LEU A 132 17.10 1.09 14.74
CA LEU A 132 17.39 2.22 13.88
C LEU A 132 16.41 3.38 14.08
N CYS A 133 15.12 3.11 14.16
CA CYS A 133 14.11 4.12 14.47
C CYS A 133 12.92 3.50 15.20
N TYR A 134 12.06 4.34 15.73
CA TYR A 134 10.88 3.90 16.47
C TYR A 134 9.64 4.71 16.09
N ILE A 135 8.48 4.06 16.25
CA ILE A 135 7.15 4.66 16.16
C ILE A 135 6.57 4.63 17.56
N ASP A 136 6.13 5.78 18.04
CA ASP A 136 5.55 6.00 19.36
C ASP A 136 4.13 6.58 19.32
N ASP A 137 3.60 6.81 18.11
CA ASP A 137 2.20 7.18 17.94
C ASP A 137 1.31 6.04 18.42
N PRO A 138 0.40 6.27 19.39
CA PRO A 138 -0.38 5.19 20.00
C PRO A 138 -1.24 4.41 19.02
N ASP A 139 -1.80 5.08 18.00
CA ASP A 139 -2.69 4.47 17.02
C ASP A 139 -1.89 3.58 16.07
N ASP A 140 -0.70 4.04 15.65
CA ASP A 140 0.20 3.24 14.81
C ASP A 140 0.77 2.04 15.58
N VAL A 141 1.16 2.24 16.85
CA VAL A 141 1.63 1.16 17.72
C VAL A 141 0.53 0.10 17.92
N GLN A 142 -0.68 0.53 18.21
CA GLN A 142 -1.80 -0.39 18.39
C GLN A 142 -2.10 -1.17 17.11
N TYR A 143 -2.10 -0.49 15.97
CA TYR A 143 -2.39 -1.10 14.67
C TYR A 143 -1.33 -2.15 14.29
N ILE A 144 -0.06 -1.80 14.35
CA ILE A 144 1.04 -2.73 14.05
C ILE A 144 1.01 -3.92 15.02
N SER A 145 0.87 -3.66 16.33
CA SER A 145 0.85 -4.71 17.35
C SER A 145 -0.29 -5.70 17.14
N LYS A 146 -1.44 -5.21 16.69
CA LYS A 146 -2.62 -6.04 16.42
C LYS A 146 -2.39 -6.97 15.21
N HIS A 147 -1.72 -6.48 14.18
CA HIS A 147 -1.60 -7.18 12.90
C HIS A 147 -0.19 -7.75 12.63
N LEU A 148 0.67 -7.78 13.64
CA LEU A 148 2.04 -8.29 13.48
C LEU A 148 2.09 -9.76 13.06
N GLU A 149 1.13 -10.56 13.54
CA GLU A 149 1.00 -11.99 13.26
C GLU A 149 -0.05 -12.30 12.17
N ASP A 150 -0.65 -11.26 11.61
CA ASP A 150 -1.68 -11.40 10.60
C ASP A 150 -1.10 -11.29 9.17
N SER A 151 -1.83 -11.84 8.22
CA SER A 151 -1.58 -11.64 6.79
C SER A 151 -2.70 -10.81 6.18
N PHE A 152 -2.33 -9.88 5.31
CA PHE A 152 -3.28 -9.05 4.58
C PHE A 152 -3.65 -9.71 3.25
N VAL A 153 -4.92 -10.03 3.09
CA VAL A 153 -5.45 -10.70 1.90
C VAL A 153 -6.25 -9.73 1.06
N ALA A 154 -5.84 -9.58 -0.20
CA ALA A 154 -6.54 -8.73 -1.17
C ALA A 154 -7.95 -9.27 -1.49
N THR A 155 -8.92 -8.39 -1.59
CA THR A 155 -10.30 -8.72 -1.95
C THR A 155 -10.58 -8.56 -3.45
N LYS A 156 -11.79 -8.89 -3.88
CA LYS A 156 -12.24 -8.66 -5.27
C LYS A 156 -12.33 -7.18 -5.59
N GLU A 157 -12.64 -6.37 -4.61
CA GLU A 157 -12.74 -4.91 -4.72
C GLU A 157 -11.40 -4.30 -5.09
N LEU A 158 -10.29 -4.82 -4.56
CA LEU A 158 -8.95 -4.39 -4.97
C LEU A 158 -8.67 -4.71 -6.43
N LYS A 159 -9.03 -5.91 -6.88
CA LYS A 159 -8.89 -6.30 -8.28
C LYS A 159 -9.62 -5.33 -9.19
N HIS A 160 -10.87 -5.05 -8.88
CA HIS A 160 -11.68 -4.13 -9.65
C HIS A 160 -11.12 -2.71 -9.69
N PHE A 161 -10.60 -2.24 -8.55
CA PHE A 161 -9.94 -0.94 -8.46
C PHE A 161 -8.68 -0.85 -9.35
N ILE A 162 -7.86 -1.90 -9.39
CA ILE A 162 -6.67 -1.95 -10.26
C ILE A 162 -7.08 -2.01 -11.75
N GLU A 163 -8.07 -2.83 -12.09
CA GLU A 163 -8.61 -2.94 -13.46
C GLU A 163 -9.19 -1.61 -13.96
N ASN A 164 -9.73 -0.79 -13.06
CA ASN A 164 -10.22 0.57 -13.33
C ASN A 164 -9.10 1.65 -13.33
N ASP A 165 -7.85 1.26 -13.50
CA ASP A 165 -6.69 2.16 -13.54
C ASP A 165 -6.58 3.00 -12.24
N PHE A 166 -6.75 2.33 -11.10
CA PHE A 166 -6.70 2.92 -9.75
C PHE A 166 -7.71 4.04 -9.51
N LYS A 167 -8.87 3.94 -10.12
CA LYS A 167 -9.99 4.88 -9.94
C LYS A 167 -11.12 4.21 -9.18
N SER A 168 -11.72 4.92 -8.24
CA SER A 168 -12.93 4.44 -7.58
C SER A 168 -14.11 4.41 -8.56
N ASP A 169 -15.10 3.57 -8.27
CA ASP A 169 -16.33 3.50 -9.09
C ASP A 169 -17.03 4.86 -9.21
N ASP A 170 -16.98 5.67 -8.15
CA ASP A 170 -17.54 7.01 -8.15
C ASP A 170 -16.78 7.95 -9.10
N GLU A 171 -15.44 7.85 -9.15
CA GLU A 171 -14.64 8.64 -10.11
C GLU A 171 -14.90 8.21 -11.55
N VAL A 172 -15.05 6.91 -11.78
CA VAL A 172 -15.39 6.37 -13.10
C VAL A 172 -16.78 6.86 -13.52
N ARG A 173 -17.79 6.73 -12.64
CA ARG A 173 -19.16 7.22 -12.87
C ARG A 173 -19.19 8.72 -13.12
N TYR A 174 -18.48 9.50 -12.30
CA TYR A 174 -18.39 10.94 -12.47
C TYR A 174 -17.82 11.33 -13.85
N LYS A 175 -16.74 10.69 -14.28
CA LYS A 175 -16.16 10.94 -15.61
C LYS A 175 -17.13 10.58 -16.74
N TRP A 176 -17.87 9.49 -16.62
CA TRP A 176 -18.90 9.12 -17.59
C TRP A 176 -20.06 10.13 -17.60
N THR A 177 -20.56 10.53 -16.43
CA THR A 177 -21.62 11.53 -16.30
C THR A 177 -21.19 12.86 -16.92
N MET A 178 -19.97 13.31 -16.66
CA MET A 178 -19.44 14.53 -17.27
C MET A 178 -19.32 14.42 -18.80
N ARG A 179 -18.86 13.29 -19.32
CA ARG A 179 -18.81 13.07 -20.78
C ARG A 179 -20.20 13.11 -21.42
N LEU A 180 -21.18 12.46 -20.80
CA LEU A 180 -22.56 12.49 -21.27
C LEU A 180 -23.15 13.90 -21.22
N ALA A 181 -22.87 14.67 -20.18
CA ALA A 181 -23.28 16.06 -20.06
C ALA A 181 -22.68 16.93 -21.20
N TRP A 182 -21.39 16.78 -21.50
CA TRP A 182 -20.74 17.48 -22.60
C TRP A 182 -21.33 17.09 -23.97
N ILE A 183 -21.61 15.82 -24.19
CA ILE A 183 -22.26 15.33 -25.42
C ILE A 183 -23.65 15.97 -25.53
N SER A 184 -24.44 16.01 -24.46
CA SER A 184 -25.76 16.59 -24.44
C SER A 184 -25.71 18.08 -24.77
N ILE A 185 -24.76 18.84 -24.21
CA ILE A 185 -24.52 20.24 -24.50
C ILE A 185 -24.17 20.44 -25.98
N ALA A 186 -23.27 19.59 -26.51
CA ALA A 186 -22.88 19.68 -27.93
C ALA A 186 -24.07 19.43 -28.87
N VAL A 187 -24.89 18.42 -28.57
CA VAL A 187 -26.11 18.12 -29.36
C VAL A 187 -27.09 19.28 -29.27
N ALA A 188 -27.32 19.89 -28.09
CA ALA A 188 -28.21 21.05 -27.94
C ALA A 188 -27.72 22.26 -28.76
N LEU A 189 -26.39 22.52 -28.72
CA LEU A 189 -25.80 23.60 -29.52
C LEU A 189 -25.98 23.35 -31.02
N LEU A 190 -25.69 22.11 -31.49
CA LEU A 190 -25.89 21.76 -32.91
C LEU A 190 -27.32 21.90 -33.33
N SER A 191 -28.30 21.54 -32.50
CA SER A 191 -29.74 21.71 -32.79
C SER A 191 -30.10 23.18 -32.90
N ALA A 192 -29.63 24.01 -31.95
CA ALA A 192 -29.88 25.47 -31.98
C ALA A 192 -29.24 26.13 -33.22
N PHE A 193 -28.04 25.69 -33.63
CA PHE A 193 -27.41 26.20 -34.85
C PHE A 193 -28.18 25.79 -36.11
N LYS A 194 -28.72 24.58 -36.16
CA LYS A 194 -29.51 24.07 -37.27
C LYS A 194 -30.78 24.95 -37.46
N ASP A 195 -31.49 25.23 -36.38
CA ASP A 195 -32.70 26.04 -36.42
C ASP A 195 -32.42 27.51 -36.84
N ASN A 196 -31.32 28.08 -36.41
CA ASN A 196 -30.85 29.40 -36.84
C ASN A 196 -30.43 29.46 -38.32
N LEU A 197 -29.74 28.39 -38.82
CA LEU A 197 -29.36 28.29 -40.23
C LEU A 197 -30.58 28.15 -41.12
N PHE A 198 -31.59 27.39 -40.71
CA PHE A 198 -32.85 27.26 -41.48
C PHE A 198 -33.61 28.58 -41.59
N ASN A 199 -33.61 29.40 -40.51
CA ASN A 199 -34.23 30.70 -40.48
C ASN A 199 -33.47 31.80 -41.29
N LEU A 200 -32.20 31.58 -41.62
CA LEU A 200 -31.37 32.47 -42.43
C LEU A 200 -31.53 32.23 -43.95
N PHE A 201 -32.11 31.08 -44.35
CA PHE A 201 -32.33 30.71 -45.76
C PHE A 201 -33.80 30.75 -46.17
N GLN A 202 -34.71 31.26 -45.33
CA GLN A 202 -36.07 31.66 -45.66
C GLN A 202 -36.19 33.20 -45.80
#